data_8c94ed66ff3f34b371c7e1e75cc40eab
#
_entry.id   8c94ed66ff3f34b371c7e1e75cc40eab
#
_cell.length_a   1.000
_cell.length_b   1.000
_cell.length_c   1.000
_cell.angle_alpha   90.00
_cell.angle_beta   90.00
_cell.angle_gamma   90.00
#
_symmetry.space_group_name_H-M   'P 1'
#
loop_
_entity.id
_entity.type
_entity.pdbx_description
1 polymer ?
#
loop_
_entity_poly.entity_id
_entity_poly.type
_entity_poly.pdbx_seq_one_letter_code
_entity_poly.pdbx_strand_id
1 'polypeptide(L)'
;MKRLFTIGLGLLWLSGAAAMAQETPTMVSTEAQNRKILIEEFTGVGCTYCPLGHLSANNVAAAYPEQTIIINIHQGSLATGYTPDLTTSYGDALFNQTGAGGYPSGTISRHLFPDNKTLAVDYNNWGTVAPEMLALPSYVNVGAKASIDWATRKLTVDVEIYYTAKPEVASNFVNVALLQDNIIGYQNGMDKNPAQVVYGQYKHMHAFRDFLTGQWGDEITDLAAGKLIKKTYEKDLPESIMDIDLKLEDLSVVVYIAESRKEIMNACHASMTHIGAPAHIVRLLGAEQLPYMACAAEGKAQLRIANILGDEAITSLTVEAVSAAGTQAIELTPSDFTVGKDMSVEVGPFPVFVNYRDSVAFRLVKVNGEAYTWTDQNSAKTAFLKWGGYTSAIPVTLNLVQDQFGDDITWVLTQGEETLQTGGPYRELNAPGTRANTVKLDKATALGCYVLTVYDKNHDGIHTDKGDGYIELKDETGAVFVQMDGIYTDSVQICFAVTGVANENATAAAYDLSIRPNPVTAADAELYLTATQPETLSVAI
;
A
#
# COMPACT_ATOMS: atom_id res chain seq x y z
N MET A 1 53.89 -70.06 62.14
CA MET A 1 53.84 -69.72 60.72
C MET A 1 52.65 -68.81 60.50
N LYS A 2 52.87 -67.50 60.44
CA LYS A 2 51.83 -66.48 60.16
C LYS A 2 52.12 -65.92 58.78
N ARG A 3 51.16 -66.06 57.85
CA ARG A 3 51.24 -65.46 56.51
C ARG A 3 50.59 -64.08 56.60
N LEU A 4 51.34 -63.03 56.29
CA LEU A 4 50.81 -61.70 56.04
C LEU A 4 50.23 -61.63 54.63
N PHE A 5 48.98 -61.14 54.50
CA PHE A 5 48.38 -60.75 53.26
C PHE A 5 48.46 -59.23 53.10
N THR A 6 49.16 -58.78 52.08
CA THR A 6 49.26 -57.37 51.71
C THR A 6 48.17 -57.07 50.71
N ILE A 7 47.20 -56.22 51.07
CA ILE A 7 46.15 -55.73 50.17
C ILE A 7 46.70 -54.46 49.53
N GLY A 8 46.94 -54.53 48.22
CA GLY A 8 47.28 -53.36 47.42
C GLY A 8 46.01 -52.57 47.08
N LEU A 9 45.95 -51.29 47.53
CA LEU A 9 44.87 -50.33 47.19
C LEU A 9 45.21 -49.67 45.85
N GLY A 10 44.52 -50.12 44.77
CA GLY A 10 44.59 -49.47 43.45
C GLY A 10 43.74 -48.21 43.47
N LEU A 11 44.31 -47.03 43.38
CA LEU A 11 43.60 -45.79 43.09
C LEU A 11 43.19 -45.77 41.61
N LEU A 12 41.90 -45.96 41.33
CA LEU A 12 41.32 -45.61 40.04
C LEU A 12 41.15 -44.09 39.94
N TRP A 13 41.94 -43.45 39.09
CA TRP A 13 41.69 -42.08 38.63
C TRP A 13 40.53 -42.10 37.66
N LEU A 14 39.32 -41.71 38.10
CA LEU A 14 38.21 -41.33 37.22
C LEU A 14 38.51 -39.91 36.72
N SER A 15 39.08 -39.82 35.52
CA SER A 15 39.08 -38.58 34.75
C SER A 15 37.65 -38.29 34.29
N GLY A 16 36.87 -37.55 35.08
CA GLY A 16 35.59 -36.99 34.67
C GLY A 16 35.86 -35.97 33.58
N ALA A 17 35.73 -36.37 32.33
CA ALA A 17 35.50 -35.40 31.25
C ALA A 17 34.16 -34.73 31.55
N ALA A 18 34.18 -33.48 31.99
CA ALA A 18 33.02 -32.63 32.02
C ALA A 18 32.55 -32.51 30.58
N ALA A 19 31.54 -33.28 30.19
CA ALA A 19 30.81 -33.05 28.95
C ALA A 19 30.21 -31.66 29.08
N MET A 20 30.82 -30.67 28.44
CA MET A 20 30.17 -29.38 28.23
C MET A 20 28.81 -29.68 27.58
N ALA A 21 27.74 -29.38 28.28
CA ALA A 21 26.40 -29.50 27.69
C ALA A 21 26.39 -28.65 26.41
N GLN A 22 26.27 -29.30 25.27
CA GLN A 22 26.17 -28.60 24.01
C GLN A 22 24.84 -27.79 24.07
N GLU A 23 24.94 -26.46 23.91
CA GLU A 23 23.76 -25.63 23.90
C GLU A 23 22.79 -26.10 22.79
N THR A 24 21.56 -26.30 23.17
CA THR A 24 20.52 -26.72 22.22
C THR A 24 20.00 -25.48 21.48
N PRO A 25 19.94 -25.52 20.14
CA PRO A 25 19.31 -24.43 19.38
C PRO A 25 17.82 -24.34 19.69
N THR A 26 17.29 -23.12 19.67
CA THR A 26 15.87 -22.83 19.95
C THR A 26 15.14 -22.20 18.76
N MET A 27 15.90 -21.65 17.81
CA MET A 27 15.37 -20.91 16.65
C MET A 27 15.79 -21.53 15.32
N VAL A 28 16.87 -22.30 15.30
CA VAL A 28 17.46 -22.85 14.08
C VAL A 28 17.39 -24.38 14.08
N SER A 29 17.10 -24.99 12.90
CA SER A 29 17.14 -26.43 12.72
C SER A 29 18.58 -26.96 12.72
N THR A 30 18.80 -28.13 13.32
CA THR A 30 20.07 -28.88 13.26
C THR A 30 20.15 -29.85 12.08
N GLU A 31 19.04 -30.04 11.36
CA GLU A 31 18.96 -30.92 10.19
C GLU A 31 19.51 -30.23 8.95
N ALA A 32 20.17 -31.00 8.08
CA ALA A 32 20.61 -30.49 6.78
C ALA A 32 19.40 -30.05 5.93
N GLN A 33 19.47 -28.88 5.38
CA GLN A 33 18.41 -28.28 4.57
C GLN A 33 18.96 -27.77 3.23
N ASN A 34 18.08 -27.59 2.27
CA ASN A 34 18.41 -26.84 1.07
C ASN A 34 18.40 -25.34 1.36
N ARG A 35 18.96 -24.57 0.43
CA ARG A 35 18.99 -23.12 0.49
C ARG A 35 17.59 -22.54 0.38
N LYS A 36 17.39 -21.39 1.01
CA LYS A 36 16.27 -20.50 0.67
C LYS A 36 16.71 -19.51 -0.40
N ILE A 37 15.76 -18.98 -1.14
CA ILE A 37 16.00 -17.92 -2.12
C ILE A 37 16.03 -16.58 -1.40
N LEU A 38 17.05 -15.79 -1.63
CA LEU A 38 17.06 -14.36 -1.31
C LEU A 38 17.16 -13.57 -2.62
N ILE A 39 16.11 -12.83 -2.94
CA ILE A 39 16.08 -11.92 -4.08
C ILE A 39 16.50 -10.54 -3.59
N GLU A 40 17.64 -10.05 -4.05
CA GLU A 40 18.01 -8.64 -3.91
C GLU A 40 17.62 -7.95 -5.22
N GLU A 41 16.50 -7.26 -5.22
CA GLU A 41 16.02 -6.51 -6.37
C GLU A 41 16.55 -5.08 -6.33
N PHE A 42 17.19 -4.64 -7.41
CA PHE A 42 17.64 -3.25 -7.59
C PHE A 42 16.59 -2.48 -8.37
N THR A 43 16.11 -1.41 -7.76
CA THR A 43 14.91 -0.68 -8.20
C THR A 43 15.03 0.83 -7.99
N GLY A 44 14.02 1.58 -8.41
CA GLY A 44 13.91 3.02 -8.19
C GLY A 44 12.51 3.53 -8.51
N VAL A 45 12.05 4.51 -7.77
CA VAL A 45 10.69 5.08 -7.90
C VAL A 45 10.44 5.78 -9.24
N GLY A 46 11.50 6.27 -9.90
CA GLY A 46 11.45 6.84 -11.25
C GLY A 46 11.56 5.81 -12.38
N CYS A 47 11.70 4.52 -12.06
CA CYS A 47 11.91 3.46 -13.05
C CYS A 47 10.58 2.93 -13.58
N THR A 48 10.30 3.11 -14.87
CA THR A 48 9.03 2.71 -15.52
C THR A 48 8.77 1.20 -15.52
N TYR A 49 9.82 0.37 -15.53
CA TYR A 49 9.70 -1.08 -15.62
C TYR A 49 9.93 -1.78 -14.26
N CYS A 50 10.34 -1.07 -13.22
CA CYS A 50 10.59 -1.67 -11.91
C CYS A 50 9.35 -2.31 -11.27
N PRO A 51 8.12 -1.83 -11.47
CA PRO A 51 6.94 -2.57 -11.02
C PRO A 51 6.81 -4.00 -11.58
N LEU A 52 7.38 -4.29 -12.78
CA LEU A 52 7.44 -5.67 -13.31
C LEU A 52 8.46 -6.52 -12.54
N GLY A 53 9.57 -5.93 -12.08
CA GLY A 53 10.51 -6.62 -11.18
C GLY A 53 9.84 -7.00 -9.87
N HIS A 54 9.17 -6.05 -9.22
CA HIS A 54 8.37 -6.31 -8.01
C HIS A 54 7.33 -7.42 -8.24
N LEU A 55 6.61 -7.41 -9.37
CA LEU A 55 5.65 -8.45 -9.73
C LEU A 55 6.33 -9.81 -9.89
N SER A 56 7.49 -9.85 -10.56
CA SER A 56 8.26 -11.09 -10.76
C SER A 56 8.75 -11.67 -9.43
N ALA A 57 9.30 -10.85 -8.54
CA ALA A 57 9.72 -11.27 -7.20
C ALA A 57 8.54 -11.81 -6.37
N ASN A 58 7.41 -11.11 -6.40
CA ASN A 58 6.18 -11.55 -5.73
C ASN A 58 5.65 -12.88 -6.28
N ASN A 59 5.75 -13.11 -7.59
CA ASN A 59 5.35 -14.38 -8.21
C ASN A 59 6.26 -15.54 -7.76
N VAL A 60 7.57 -15.31 -7.62
CA VAL A 60 8.48 -16.31 -7.04
C VAL A 60 8.12 -16.60 -5.59
N ALA A 61 7.86 -15.58 -4.78
CA ALA A 61 7.45 -15.76 -3.39
C ALA A 61 6.10 -16.48 -3.26
N ALA A 62 5.15 -16.23 -4.15
CA ALA A 62 3.87 -16.93 -4.18
C ALA A 62 4.01 -18.40 -4.60
N ALA A 63 4.95 -18.71 -5.51
CA ALA A 63 5.23 -20.08 -5.93
C ALA A 63 6.00 -20.88 -4.86
N TYR A 64 6.85 -20.21 -4.08
CA TYR A 64 7.70 -20.83 -3.06
C TYR A 64 7.59 -20.05 -1.73
N PRO A 65 6.40 -20.05 -1.10
CA PRO A 65 6.20 -19.37 0.19
C PRO A 65 7.13 -19.99 1.25
N GLU A 66 7.52 -19.21 2.25
CA GLU A 66 8.47 -19.58 3.32
C GLU A 66 9.91 -19.90 2.83
N GLN A 67 10.12 -20.02 1.52
CA GLN A 67 11.43 -20.33 0.94
C GLN A 67 12.02 -19.15 0.16
N THR A 68 11.23 -18.08 -0.05
CA THR A 68 11.65 -16.89 -0.79
C THR A 68 11.62 -15.67 0.12
N ILE A 69 12.70 -14.91 0.10
CA ILE A 69 12.89 -13.66 0.82
C ILE A 69 13.19 -12.58 -0.20
N ILE A 70 12.58 -11.41 -0.08
CA ILE A 70 12.75 -10.29 -1.00
C ILE A 70 13.34 -9.09 -0.25
N ILE A 71 14.31 -8.43 -0.86
CA ILE A 71 14.88 -7.16 -0.43
C ILE A 71 14.90 -6.22 -1.62
N ASN A 72 14.09 -5.15 -1.58
CA ASN A 72 14.02 -4.14 -2.62
C ASN A 72 14.98 -2.99 -2.32
N ILE A 73 16.06 -2.88 -3.10
CA ILE A 73 17.15 -1.94 -2.89
C ILE A 73 17.00 -0.78 -3.87
N HIS A 74 16.53 0.35 -3.38
CA HIS A 74 16.42 1.58 -4.16
C HIS A 74 17.78 2.26 -4.26
N GLN A 75 18.25 2.52 -5.49
CA GLN A 75 19.56 3.14 -5.69
C GLN A 75 19.70 3.76 -7.08
N GLY A 76 20.76 4.56 -7.26
CA GLY A 76 21.12 5.19 -8.52
C GLY A 76 20.16 6.32 -8.96
N SER A 77 20.32 6.77 -10.19
CA SER A 77 19.64 7.98 -10.71
C SER A 77 18.11 7.83 -10.86
N LEU A 78 17.59 6.60 -10.90
CA LEU A 78 16.15 6.35 -10.97
C LEU A 78 15.51 6.26 -9.56
N ALA A 79 16.29 6.35 -8.49
CA ALA A 79 15.81 6.39 -7.12
C ALA A 79 16.10 7.74 -6.45
N THR A 80 17.25 8.35 -6.73
CA THR A 80 17.67 9.61 -6.12
C THR A 80 16.90 10.81 -6.69
N GLY A 81 16.44 11.71 -5.81
CA GLY A 81 15.77 12.96 -6.21
C GLY A 81 14.27 12.82 -6.47
N TYR A 82 13.70 11.69 -6.15
CA TYR A 82 12.25 11.44 -6.17
C TYR A 82 11.67 11.45 -4.76
N THR A 83 10.35 11.52 -4.68
CA THR A 83 9.59 11.36 -3.43
C THR A 83 8.60 10.21 -3.62
N PRO A 84 8.64 9.13 -2.77
CA PRO A 84 9.51 8.94 -1.62
C PRO A 84 10.97 8.67 -2.00
N ASP A 85 11.94 9.15 -1.22
CA ASP A 85 13.35 8.76 -1.35
C ASP A 85 13.61 7.52 -0.48
N LEU A 86 13.72 6.37 -1.13
CA LEU A 86 13.95 5.07 -0.48
C LEU A 86 15.40 4.61 -0.59
N THR A 87 16.30 5.51 -1.01
CA THR A 87 17.73 5.20 -1.13
C THR A 87 18.40 5.01 0.23
N THR A 88 19.53 4.34 0.21
CA THR A 88 20.42 4.18 1.37
C THR A 88 21.87 4.37 0.95
N SER A 89 22.77 4.62 1.90
CA SER A 89 24.20 4.70 1.65
C SER A 89 24.85 3.39 1.16
N TYR A 90 24.12 2.29 1.20
CA TYR A 90 24.60 0.96 0.83
C TYR A 90 24.24 0.56 -0.61
N GLY A 91 23.18 1.15 -1.17
CA GLY A 91 22.56 0.68 -2.41
C GLY A 91 23.52 0.60 -3.58
N ASP A 92 24.31 1.68 -3.83
CA ASP A 92 25.23 1.74 -4.95
C ASP A 92 26.32 0.65 -4.91
N ALA A 93 26.89 0.38 -3.73
CA ALA A 93 27.92 -0.63 -3.59
C ALA A 93 27.36 -2.06 -3.70
N LEU A 94 26.13 -2.29 -3.22
CA LEU A 94 25.40 -3.56 -3.42
C LEU A 94 25.11 -3.80 -4.90
N PHE A 95 24.67 -2.79 -5.64
CA PHE A 95 24.43 -2.88 -7.07
C PHE A 95 25.72 -3.14 -7.86
N ASN A 96 26.76 -2.34 -7.63
CA ASN A 96 28.00 -2.39 -8.39
C ASN A 96 28.71 -3.75 -8.32
N GLN A 97 28.59 -4.47 -7.19
CA GLN A 97 29.21 -5.80 -7.06
C GLN A 97 28.53 -6.87 -7.94
N THR A 98 27.26 -6.66 -8.35
CA THR A 98 26.50 -7.67 -9.09
C THR A 98 26.86 -7.73 -10.55
N GLY A 99 27.42 -6.64 -11.11
CA GLY A 99 27.64 -6.48 -12.53
C GLY A 99 26.35 -6.21 -13.33
N ALA A 100 25.28 -5.77 -12.65
CA ALA A 100 24.04 -5.35 -13.30
C ALA A 100 24.28 -4.12 -14.20
N GLY A 101 23.57 -4.08 -15.33
CA GLY A 101 23.67 -2.98 -16.31
C GLY A 101 22.45 -2.05 -16.35
N GLY A 102 21.43 -2.27 -15.54
CA GLY A 102 20.19 -1.48 -15.56
C GLY A 102 19.12 -1.98 -14.58
N TYR A 103 17.91 -1.44 -14.72
CA TYR A 103 16.75 -1.68 -13.84
C TYR A 103 15.51 -2.10 -14.65
N PRO A 104 14.63 -2.97 -14.08
CA PRO A 104 14.87 -3.75 -12.88
C PRO A 104 15.85 -4.88 -13.13
N SER A 105 16.67 -5.18 -12.15
CA SER A 105 17.57 -6.33 -12.12
C SER A 105 17.79 -6.77 -10.69
N GLY A 106 18.36 -7.94 -10.48
CA GLY A 106 18.61 -8.40 -9.12
C GLY A 106 19.53 -9.59 -9.08
N THR A 107 19.72 -10.13 -7.89
CA THR A 107 20.43 -11.38 -7.69
C THR A 107 19.50 -12.41 -7.07
N ILE A 108 19.73 -13.67 -7.37
CA ILE A 108 19.13 -14.81 -6.67
C ILE A 108 20.22 -15.40 -5.78
N SER A 109 20.17 -15.09 -4.48
CA SER A 109 21.15 -15.49 -3.47
C SER A 109 22.61 -15.16 -3.85
N ARG A 110 22.81 -14.12 -4.65
CA ARG A 110 24.11 -13.72 -5.22
C ARG A 110 24.85 -14.90 -5.89
N HIS A 111 24.08 -15.88 -6.38
CA HIS A 111 24.64 -17.06 -7.04
C HIS A 111 25.02 -16.73 -8.50
N LEU A 112 26.21 -17.21 -8.91
CA LEU A 112 26.63 -17.12 -10.30
C LEU A 112 26.15 -18.35 -11.06
N PHE A 113 25.01 -18.24 -11.75
CA PHE A 113 24.48 -19.32 -12.57
C PHE A 113 25.40 -19.62 -13.77
N PRO A 114 25.48 -20.90 -14.23
CA PRO A 114 26.43 -21.32 -15.25
C PRO A 114 26.38 -20.51 -16.57
N ASP A 115 25.20 -20.05 -16.96
CA ASP A 115 24.98 -19.30 -18.20
C ASP A 115 25.14 -17.79 -18.02
N ASN A 116 25.36 -17.31 -16.81
CA ASN A 116 25.50 -15.90 -16.49
C ASN A 116 26.98 -15.48 -16.40
N LYS A 117 27.29 -14.27 -16.89
CA LYS A 117 28.61 -13.65 -16.77
C LYS A 117 28.77 -12.83 -15.49
N THR A 118 27.67 -12.51 -14.83
CA THR A 118 27.59 -11.66 -13.65
C THR A 118 26.62 -12.28 -12.64
N LEU A 119 26.63 -11.76 -11.39
CA LEU A 119 25.69 -12.18 -10.37
C LEU A 119 24.24 -11.69 -10.65
N ALA A 120 24.12 -10.66 -11.51
CA ALA A 120 22.84 -10.12 -11.89
C ALA A 120 22.05 -11.10 -12.75
N VAL A 121 20.79 -11.28 -12.41
CA VAL A 121 19.80 -12.06 -13.15
C VAL A 121 18.69 -11.11 -13.59
N ASP A 122 18.31 -11.15 -14.86
CA ASP A 122 17.19 -10.41 -15.40
C ASP A 122 15.89 -10.84 -14.70
N TYR A 123 15.02 -9.90 -14.35
CA TYR A 123 13.80 -10.17 -13.61
C TYR A 123 12.86 -11.16 -14.30
N ASN A 124 12.87 -11.25 -15.64
CA ASN A 124 12.08 -12.23 -16.38
C ASN A 124 12.54 -13.69 -16.14
N ASN A 125 13.76 -13.88 -15.65
CA ASN A 125 14.35 -15.20 -15.43
C ASN A 125 14.31 -15.65 -13.96
N TRP A 126 13.88 -14.82 -13.00
CA TRP A 126 13.89 -15.19 -11.58
C TRP A 126 13.06 -16.45 -11.31
N GLY A 127 11.86 -16.57 -11.90
CA GLY A 127 11.04 -17.77 -11.77
C GLY A 127 11.66 -19.02 -12.39
N THR A 128 12.51 -18.87 -13.41
CA THR A 128 13.19 -19.98 -14.09
C THR A 128 14.34 -20.53 -13.24
N VAL A 129 15.15 -19.66 -12.64
CA VAL A 129 16.31 -20.09 -11.85
C VAL A 129 15.99 -20.40 -10.39
N ALA A 130 14.83 -19.99 -9.89
CA ALA A 130 14.40 -20.25 -8.51
C ALA A 130 14.41 -21.74 -8.12
N PRO A 131 13.86 -22.68 -8.93
CA PRO A 131 13.93 -24.12 -8.61
C PRO A 131 15.36 -24.66 -8.54
N GLU A 132 16.28 -24.18 -9.37
CA GLU A 132 17.69 -24.57 -9.36
C GLU A 132 18.32 -24.18 -8.01
N MET A 133 18.08 -22.93 -7.55
CA MET A 133 18.58 -22.45 -6.27
C MET A 133 18.04 -23.27 -5.09
N LEU A 134 16.73 -23.59 -5.09
CA LEU A 134 16.08 -24.38 -4.04
C LEU A 134 16.57 -25.86 -4.00
N ALA A 135 17.15 -26.35 -5.08
CA ALA A 135 17.74 -27.70 -5.13
C ALA A 135 19.15 -27.76 -4.53
N LEU A 136 19.82 -26.62 -4.35
CA LEU A 136 21.18 -26.57 -3.80
C LEU A 136 21.18 -26.82 -2.30
N PRO A 137 22.08 -27.67 -1.77
CA PRO A 137 22.21 -27.88 -0.33
C PRO A 137 22.81 -26.66 0.36
N SER A 138 22.40 -26.44 1.62
CA SER A 138 23.06 -25.51 2.52
C SER A 138 23.82 -26.27 3.58
N TYR A 139 25.07 -25.88 3.84
CA TYR A 139 25.87 -26.40 4.95
C TYR A 139 25.61 -25.61 6.26
N VAL A 140 24.79 -24.57 6.21
CA VAL A 140 24.47 -23.71 7.34
C VAL A 140 22.99 -23.35 7.37
N ASN A 141 22.39 -23.47 8.53
CA ASN A 141 21.06 -22.98 8.81
C ASN A 141 21.13 -21.71 9.64
N VAL A 142 20.13 -20.83 9.47
CA VAL A 142 19.98 -19.59 10.22
C VAL A 142 18.55 -19.42 10.69
N GLY A 143 18.39 -19.00 11.95
CA GLY A 143 17.11 -18.65 12.56
C GLY A 143 17.27 -17.36 13.37
N ALA A 144 16.24 -16.54 13.44
CA ALA A 144 16.29 -15.28 14.13
C ALA A 144 14.95 -14.89 14.78
N LYS A 145 15.06 -14.15 15.89
CA LYS A 145 13.96 -13.44 16.54
C LYS A 145 14.36 -11.98 16.68
N ALA A 146 13.40 -11.10 16.48
CA ALA A 146 13.60 -9.68 16.70
C ALA A 146 12.51 -9.12 17.61
N SER A 147 12.87 -8.13 18.42
CA SER A 147 11.94 -7.40 19.26
C SER A 147 12.14 -5.90 19.08
N ILE A 148 11.05 -5.15 19.01
CA ILE A 148 11.05 -3.69 19.00
C ILE A 148 10.34 -3.22 20.27
N ASP A 149 11.06 -2.46 21.09
CA ASP A 149 10.49 -1.73 22.21
C ASP A 149 9.93 -0.39 21.68
N TRP A 150 8.61 -0.22 21.75
CA TRP A 150 7.92 0.94 21.19
C TRP A 150 8.17 2.23 21.95
N ALA A 151 8.46 2.13 23.25
CA ALA A 151 8.72 3.31 24.08
C ALA A 151 10.11 3.90 23.83
N THR A 152 11.08 3.06 23.54
CA THR A 152 12.49 3.45 23.34
C THR A 152 12.91 3.40 21.88
N ARG A 153 12.08 2.85 20.97
CA ARG A 153 12.41 2.56 19.57
C ARG A 153 13.65 1.70 19.40
N LYS A 154 13.91 0.82 20.37
CA LYS A 154 15.07 -0.08 20.34
C LYS A 154 14.72 -1.40 19.66
N LEU A 155 15.46 -1.73 18.62
CA LEU A 155 15.42 -3.03 17.94
C LEU A 155 16.51 -3.92 18.53
N THR A 156 16.14 -5.14 18.93
CA THR A 156 17.06 -6.21 19.33
C THR A 156 16.82 -7.42 18.44
N VAL A 157 17.87 -8.00 17.89
CA VAL A 157 17.82 -9.17 17.00
C VAL A 157 18.71 -10.26 17.53
N ASP A 158 18.11 -11.39 17.95
CA ASP A 158 18.82 -12.60 18.34
C ASP A 158 18.90 -13.55 17.15
N VAL A 159 20.11 -14.02 16.85
CA VAL A 159 20.42 -14.87 15.71
C VAL A 159 21.06 -16.17 16.18
N GLU A 160 20.55 -17.30 15.72
CA GLU A 160 21.18 -18.61 15.83
C GLU A 160 21.62 -19.10 14.46
N ILE A 161 22.88 -19.54 14.37
CA ILE A 161 23.51 -20.07 13.16
C ILE A 161 24.03 -21.46 13.48
N TYR A 162 23.58 -22.47 12.71
CA TYR A 162 24.01 -23.86 12.93
C TYR A 162 24.65 -24.45 11.69
N TYR A 163 25.88 -24.88 11.80
CA TYR A 163 26.62 -25.53 10.71
C TYR A 163 26.32 -27.02 10.66
N THR A 164 25.58 -27.49 9.67
CA THR A 164 25.25 -28.90 9.46
C THR A 164 26.41 -29.66 8.81
N ALA A 165 27.30 -28.97 8.10
CA ALA A 165 28.54 -29.50 7.54
C ALA A 165 29.63 -28.43 7.61
N LYS A 166 30.89 -28.85 7.54
CA LYS A 166 32.03 -27.92 7.46
C LYS A 166 32.15 -27.43 6.02
N PRO A 167 32.11 -26.08 5.76
CA PRO A 167 32.36 -25.54 4.42
C PRO A 167 33.85 -25.61 4.03
N GLU A 168 34.12 -25.41 2.75
CA GLU A 168 35.49 -25.29 2.22
C GLU A 168 36.08 -23.88 2.42
N VAL A 169 35.24 -22.88 2.69
CA VAL A 169 35.66 -21.49 2.93
C VAL A 169 36.21 -21.30 4.35
N ALA A 170 37.08 -20.31 4.53
CA ALA A 170 37.69 -20.00 5.82
C ALA A 170 36.76 -19.21 6.75
N SER A 171 35.82 -18.44 6.16
CA SER A 171 34.86 -17.61 6.91
C SER A 171 33.55 -17.44 6.18
N ASN A 172 32.50 -17.19 6.94
CA ASN A 172 31.22 -16.70 6.44
C ASN A 172 30.92 -15.33 7.06
N PHE A 173 29.90 -14.67 6.52
CA PHE A 173 29.46 -13.35 7.00
C PHE A 173 27.98 -13.40 7.32
N VAL A 174 27.62 -13.05 8.54
CA VAL A 174 26.23 -12.84 8.94
C VAL A 174 25.82 -11.40 8.64
N ASN A 175 24.73 -11.25 7.92
CA ASN A 175 24.15 -9.96 7.57
C ASN A 175 22.76 -9.85 8.21
N VAL A 176 22.46 -8.70 8.80
CA VAL A 176 21.16 -8.38 9.41
C VAL A 176 20.65 -7.12 8.77
N ALA A 177 19.63 -7.27 7.92
CA ALA A 177 19.02 -6.19 7.14
C ALA A 177 17.68 -5.78 7.74
N LEU A 178 17.47 -4.47 7.88
CA LEU A 178 16.21 -3.85 8.26
C LEU A 178 15.42 -3.47 7.01
N LEU A 179 14.18 -3.92 6.92
CA LEU A 179 13.26 -3.61 5.84
C LEU A 179 12.03 -2.85 6.37
N GLN A 180 11.37 -2.14 5.48
CA GLN A 180 10.09 -1.49 5.76
C GLN A 180 9.10 -1.79 4.64
N ASP A 181 7.90 -2.20 5.03
CA ASP A 181 6.77 -2.44 4.16
C ASP A 181 5.79 -1.26 4.15
N ASN A 182 4.77 -1.32 3.29
CA ASN A 182 3.63 -0.41 3.25
C ASN A 182 3.98 1.09 3.09
N ILE A 183 5.08 1.42 2.45
CA ILE A 183 5.41 2.82 2.15
C ILE A 183 4.59 3.24 0.92
N ILE A 184 3.65 4.16 1.12
CA ILE A 184 2.76 4.65 0.06
C ILE A 184 3.39 5.88 -0.59
N GLY A 185 3.49 5.89 -1.93
CA GLY A 185 4.06 7.01 -2.65
C GLY A 185 4.07 6.83 -4.16
N TYR A 186 4.78 7.73 -4.83
CA TYR A 186 4.95 7.70 -6.29
C TYR A 186 5.76 6.49 -6.74
N GLN A 187 5.40 5.92 -7.89
CA GLN A 187 6.19 4.96 -8.66
C GLN A 187 5.86 5.11 -10.14
N ASN A 188 6.84 5.40 -10.96
CA ASN A 188 6.65 5.44 -12.41
C ASN A 188 6.31 4.04 -12.94
N GLY A 189 5.34 3.95 -13.86
CA GLY A 189 4.88 2.69 -14.43
C GLY A 189 4.15 1.77 -13.44
N MET A 190 3.54 2.33 -12.40
CA MET A 190 2.79 1.57 -11.37
C MET A 190 1.65 0.72 -11.93
N ASP A 191 1.08 1.11 -13.08
CA ASP A 191 0.08 0.37 -13.85
C ASP A 191 0.51 -1.07 -14.19
N LYS A 192 1.83 -1.32 -14.29
CA LYS A 192 2.41 -2.64 -14.60
C LYS A 192 2.36 -3.62 -13.43
N ASN A 193 2.05 -3.15 -12.23
CA ASN A 193 1.81 -3.99 -11.06
C ASN A 193 0.59 -3.46 -10.27
N PRO A 194 -0.62 -3.58 -10.81
CA PRO A 194 -1.83 -3.01 -10.22
C PRO A 194 -2.15 -3.58 -8.83
N ALA A 195 -1.64 -4.77 -8.48
CA ALA A 195 -1.82 -5.34 -7.15
C ALA A 195 -1.17 -4.50 -6.03
N GLN A 196 -0.13 -3.72 -6.35
CA GLN A 196 0.51 -2.79 -5.42
C GLN A 196 0.02 -1.35 -5.58
N VAL A 197 -0.95 -1.07 -6.47
CA VAL A 197 -1.57 0.26 -6.58
C VAL A 197 -2.70 0.40 -5.58
N VAL A 198 -2.66 1.47 -4.81
CA VAL A 198 -3.67 1.82 -3.81
C VAL A 198 -4.09 3.26 -4.06
N TYR A 199 -5.27 3.45 -4.65
CA TYR A 199 -5.88 4.76 -4.95
C TYR A 199 -4.93 5.74 -5.66
N GLY A 200 -4.35 5.28 -6.78
CA GLY A 200 -3.45 6.11 -7.60
C GLY A 200 -2.04 6.31 -7.02
N GLN A 201 -1.70 5.62 -5.95
CA GLN A 201 -0.35 5.60 -5.39
C GLN A 201 0.17 4.16 -5.31
N TYR A 202 1.48 4.00 -5.30
CA TYR A 202 2.11 2.69 -5.21
C TYR A 202 2.44 2.34 -3.77
N LYS A 203 2.20 1.08 -3.38
CA LYS A 203 2.58 0.51 -2.09
C LYS A 203 3.92 -0.21 -2.22
N HIS A 204 5.01 0.45 -1.81
CA HIS A 204 6.33 -0.15 -1.78
C HIS A 204 6.44 -1.14 -0.63
N MET A 205 6.90 -2.35 -0.94
CA MET A 205 7.07 -3.46 -0.01
C MET A 205 8.54 -3.86 0.03
N HIS A 206 8.98 -4.47 1.13
CA HIS A 206 10.32 -5.03 1.31
C HIS A 206 11.44 -4.00 1.06
N ALA A 207 11.16 -2.71 1.27
CA ALA A 207 12.12 -1.64 1.03
C ALA A 207 13.29 -1.76 2.02
N PHE A 208 14.50 -1.90 1.49
CA PHE A 208 15.71 -1.94 2.31
C PHE A 208 15.96 -0.58 2.96
N ARG A 209 16.13 -0.57 4.29
CA ARG A 209 16.34 0.67 5.05
C ARG A 209 17.72 0.79 5.67
N ASP A 210 18.27 -0.31 6.20
CA ASP A 210 19.57 -0.26 6.89
C ASP A 210 20.15 -1.67 7.12
N PHE A 211 21.43 -1.73 7.49
CA PHE A 211 22.04 -2.91 8.09
C PHE A 211 22.36 -2.69 9.56
N LEU A 212 22.17 -3.73 10.39
CA LEU A 212 22.67 -3.76 11.76
C LEU A 212 24.15 -4.19 11.83
N THR A 213 24.60 -4.97 10.85
CA THR A 213 25.94 -5.55 10.73
C THR A 213 26.87 -4.79 9.81
N GLY A 214 26.42 -3.65 9.25
CA GLY A 214 27.11 -3.01 8.13
C GLY A 214 26.94 -3.78 6.82
N GLN A 215 27.46 -3.21 5.74
CA GLN A 215 27.16 -3.60 4.35
C GLN A 215 27.56 -5.04 3.99
N TRP A 216 28.66 -5.55 4.55
CA TRP A 216 29.21 -6.85 4.16
C TRP A 216 29.08 -7.91 5.24
N GLY A 217 28.41 -7.56 6.34
CA GLY A 217 28.16 -8.46 7.46
C GLY A 217 29.33 -8.58 8.42
N ASP A 218 29.08 -9.31 9.50
CA ASP A 218 30.07 -9.65 10.50
C ASP A 218 30.69 -11.01 10.22
N GLU A 219 32.01 -11.08 10.28
CA GLU A 219 32.76 -12.30 9.99
C GLU A 219 32.55 -13.38 11.06
N ILE A 220 32.42 -14.63 10.59
CA ILE A 220 32.37 -15.85 11.36
C ILE A 220 33.47 -16.77 10.85
N THR A 221 34.36 -17.22 11.72
CA THR A 221 35.52 -18.06 11.38
C THR A 221 35.48 -19.48 11.98
N ASP A 222 34.64 -19.72 12.98
CA ASP A 222 34.45 -21.06 13.58
C ASP A 222 33.28 -21.78 12.86
N LEU A 223 33.58 -22.43 11.75
CA LEU A 223 32.62 -23.06 10.84
C LEU A 223 32.58 -24.60 10.99
N ALA A 224 32.89 -25.14 12.17
CA ALA A 224 32.90 -26.58 12.37
C ALA A 224 31.50 -27.19 12.25
N ALA A 225 31.39 -28.37 11.64
CA ALA A 225 30.13 -29.13 11.62
C ALA A 225 29.63 -29.39 13.06
N GLY A 226 28.34 -29.22 13.30
CA GLY A 226 27.71 -29.30 14.61
C GLY A 226 27.87 -28.02 15.46
N LYS A 227 28.50 -26.97 14.93
CA LYS A 227 28.69 -25.73 15.66
C LYS A 227 27.42 -24.88 15.67
N LEU A 228 26.98 -24.50 16.87
CA LEU A 228 25.98 -23.48 17.10
C LEU A 228 26.66 -22.14 17.45
N ILE A 229 26.28 -21.09 16.77
CA ILE A 229 26.73 -19.72 17.04
C ILE A 229 25.52 -18.86 17.35
N LYS A 230 25.59 -18.10 18.43
CA LYS A 230 24.57 -17.14 18.84
C LYS A 230 25.14 -15.74 18.77
N LYS A 231 24.38 -14.83 18.21
CA LYS A 231 24.71 -13.40 18.14
C LYS A 231 23.48 -12.57 18.47
N THR A 232 23.69 -11.43 19.12
CA THR A 232 22.65 -10.43 19.39
C THR A 232 23.09 -9.11 18.79
N TYR A 233 22.19 -8.47 18.07
CA TYR A 233 22.39 -7.15 17.48
C TYR A 233 21.36 -6.19 18.04
N GLU A 234 21.78 -4.97 18.34
CA GLU A 234 20.92 -3.92 18.86
C GLU A 234 21.06 -2.67 18.01
N LYS A 235 19.95 -1.96 17.81
CA LYS A 235 19.93 -0.68 17.07
C LYS A 235 18.86 0.23 17.64
N ASP A 236 19.23 1.47 17.92
CA ASP A 236 18.27 2.54 18.17
C ASP A 236 17.72 3.02 16.83
N LEU A 237 16.40 2.86 16.65
CA LEU A 237 15.73 3.19 15.39
C LEU A 237 15.43 4.70 15.33
N PRO A 238 15.90 5.41 14.29
CA PRO A 238 15.55 6.81 14.11
C PRO A 238 14.06 6.98 13.81
N GLU A 239 13.55 8.21 13.90
CA GLU A 239 12.17 8.53 13.51
C GLU A 239 11.96 8.37 12.00
N SER A 240 12.97 8.72 11.21
CA SER A 240 12.93 8.64 9.76
C SER A 240 14.28 8.25 9.15
N ILE A 241 14.26 7.76 7.92
CA ILE A 241 15.43 7.56 7.06
C ILE A 241 15.12 8.22 5.71
N MET A 242 15.98 9.14 5.23
CA MET A 242 15.77 9.91 4.00
C MET A 242 14.38 10.60 3.98
N ASP A 243 14.01 11.24 5.10
CA ASP A 243 12.73 11.94 5.31
C ASP A 243 11.47 11.05 5.19
N ILE A 244 11.65 9.72 5.19
CA ILE A 244 10.55 8.76 5.22
C ILE A 244 10.44 8.21 6.65
N ASP A 245 9.27 8.38 7.27
CA ASP A 245 8.98 7.88 8.61
C ASP A 245 9.28 6.39 8.73
N LEU A 246 10.06 6.03 9.75
CA LEU A 246 10.33 4.64 10.07
C LEU A 246 9.24 4.11 11.01
N LYS A 247 8.17 3.59 10.42
CA LYS A 247 7.00 3.07 11.12
C LYS A 247 7.30 1.70 11.72
N LEU A 248 7.25 1.60 13.05
CA LEU A 248 7.67 0.40 13.78
C LEU A 248 6.84 -0.84 13.41
N GLU A 249 5.57 -0.64 13.15
CA GLU A 249 4.63 -1.69 12.74
C GLU A 249 4.87 -2.26 11.34
N ASP A 250 5.56 -1.52 10.49
CA ASP A 250 5.85 -1.91 9.11
C ASP A 250 7.29 -2.44 8.93
N LEU A 251 8.02 -2.62 10.04
CA LEU A 251 9.40 -3.10 9.99
C LEU A 251 9.49 -4.62 9.99
N SER A 252 10.41 -5.13 9.22
CA SER A 252 10.82 -6.53 9.25
C SER A 252 12.34 -6.66 9.20
N VAL A 253 12.85 -7.80 9.67
CA VAL A 253 14.28 -8.09 9.71
C VAL A 253 14.57 -9.35 8.92
N VAL A 254 15.55 -9.28 8.04
CA VAL A 254 16.10 -10.40 7.29
C VAL A 254 17.51 -10.69 7.75
N VAL A 255 17.79 -11.95 8.05
CA VAL A 255 19.14 -12.42 8.40
C VAL A 255 19.60 -13.41 7.33
N TYR A 256 20.82 -13.24 6.83
CA TYR A 256 21.39 -14.14 5.84
C TYR A 256 22.89 -14.39 6.08
N ILE A 257 23.34 -15.57 5.63
CA ILE A 257 24.73 -16.02 5.74
C ILE A 257 25.32 -16.05 4.34
N ALA A 258 26.42 -15.32 4.13
CA ALA A 258 27.10 -15.23 2.84
C ALA A 258 28.55 -15.74 2.90
N GLU A 259 29.04 -16.25 1.78
CA GLU A 259 30.46 -16.48 1.52
C GLU A 259 31.05 -15.22 0.91
N SER A 260 31.84 -14.49 1.69
CA SER A 260 32.39 -13.19 1.30
C SER A 260 31.27 -12.19 0.90
N ARG A 261 31.41 -11.52 -0.23
CA ARG A 261 30.41 -10.62 -0.81
C ARG A 261 29.49 -11.30 -1.85
N LYS A 262 29.70 -12.59 -2.07
CA LYS A 262 29.01 -13.40 -3.05
C LYS A 262 28.26 -14.53 -2.34
N GLU A 263 27.58 -15.33 -3.08
CA GLU A 263 27.00 -16.60 -2.63
C GLU A 263 26.32 -16.54 -1.26
N ILE A 264 25.03 -16.33 -1.22
CA ILE A 264 24.23 -16.40 0.00
C ILE A 264 23.83 -17.87 0.21
N MET A 265 24.27 -18.42 1.33
CA MET A 265 24.11 -19.84 1.64
C MET A 265 22.74 -20.15 2.23
N ASN A 266 22.21 -19.28 3.06
CA ASN A 266 20.87 -19.40 3.61
C ASN A 266 20.40 -18.06 4.17
N ALA A 267 19.06 -17.91 4.34
CA ALA A 267 18.45 -16.73 4.89
C ALA A 267 17.17 -17.04 5.68
N CYS A 268 16.74 -16.12 6.54
CA CYS A 268 15.45 -16.19 7.21
C CYS A 268 14.88 -14.80 7.47
N HIS A 269 13.55 -14.70 7.56
CA HIS A 269 12.91 -13.61 8.29
C HIS A 269 13.02 -13.85 9.80
N ALA A 270 13.31 -12.80 10.57
CA ALA A 270 13.20 -12.87 12.02
C ALA A 270 11.72 -12.86 12.44
N SER A 271 11.34 -13.71 13.39
CA SER A 271 10.04 -13.58 14.05
C SER A 271 10.02 -12.30 14.86
N MET A 272 9.09 -11.38 14.53
CA MET A 272 8.98 -10.08 15.18
C MET A 272 8.12 -10.13 16.44
N THR A 273 8.53 -9.40 17.47
CA THR A 273 7.76 -9.13 18.69
C THR A 273 7.75 -7.63 18.96
N HIS A 274 6.57 -7.07 19.21
CA HIS A 274 6.40 -5.64 19.45
C HIS A 274 6.06 -5.40 20.93
N ILE A 275 7.06 -4.93 21.71
CA ILE A 275 6.92 -4.70 23.14
C ILE A 275 6.29 -3.33 23.38
N GLY A 276 5.15 -3.29 24.07
CA GLY A 276 4.43 -2.04 24.34
C GLY A 276 3.68 -1.46 23.15
N ALA A 277 3.51 -2.25 22.06
CA ALA A 277 2.69 -1.86 20.92
C ALA A 277 1.20 -1.83 21.28
N PRO A 278 0.35 -1.09 20.51
CA PRO A 278 -1.09 -1.25 20.56
C PRO A 278 -1.52 -2.70 20.27
N ALA A 279 -2.61 -3.13 20.90
CA ALA A 279 -3.13 -4.50 20.73
C ALA A 279 -3.48 -4.83 19.27
N HIS A 280 -3.93 -3.81 18.52
CA HIS A 280 -4.20 -3.92 17.09
C HIS A 280 -3.78 -2.65 16.37
N ILE A 281 -3.18 -2.80 15.19
CA ILE A 281 -2.97 -1.72 14.23
C ILE A 281 -3.67 -2.09 12.93
N VAL A 282 -4.73 -1.36 12.65
CA VAL A 282 -5.54 -1.49 11.43
C VAL A 282 -5.48 -0.17 10.68
N ARG A 283 -5.21 -0.23 9.41
CA ARG A 283 -5.01 0.97 8.59
C ARG A 283 -6.04 1.03 7.47
N LEU A 284 -6.71 2.16 7.34
CA LEU A 284 -7.48 2.47 6.14
C LEU A 284 -6.47 2.86 5.04
N LEU A 285 -6.30 2.01 4.05
CA LEU A 285 -5.38 2.27 2.93
C LEU A 285 -5.97 3.28 1.96
N GLY A 286 -7.30 3.31 1.83
CA GLY A 286 -7.98 4.26 0.98
C GLY A 286 -9.49 4.08 0.97
N ALA A 287 -10.17 5.02 0.31
CA ALA A 287 -11.60 5.03 0.08
C ALA A 287 -11.89 5.50 -1.34
N GLU A 288 -12.75 4.76 -2.03
CA GLU A 288 -13.23 5.10 -3.38
C GLU A 288 -14.75 5.14 -3.36
N GLN A 289 -15.33 6.20 -3.89
CA GLN A 289 -16.77 6.28 -4.02
C GLN A 289 -17.26 5.30 -5.08
N LEU A 290 -18.25 4.48 -4.73
CA LEU A 290 -18.94 3.67 -5.73
C LEU A 290 -19.95 4.54 -6.49
N PRO A 291 -20.18 4.25 -7.77
CA PRO A 291 -21.25 4.90 -8.53
C PRO A 291 -22.57 4.77 -7.77
N TYR A 292 -23.25 5.89 -7.55
CA TYR A 292 -24.56 5.89 -6.92
C TYR A 292 -25.54 6.74 -7.73
N MET A 293 -26.81 6.43 -7.59
CA MET A 293 -27.86 7.22 -8.24
C MET A 293 -27.99 8.56 -7.51
N ALA A 294 -27.79 9.66 -8.21
CA ALA A 294 -27.77 11.03 -7.66
C ALA A 294 -29.03 11.46 -6.90
N CYS A 295 -30.06 10.64 -6.91
CA CYS A 295 -31.32 10.90 -6.22
C CYS A 295 -31.49 10.10 -4.93
N ALA A 296 -30.54 9.28 -4.59
CA ALA A 296 -30.51 8.67 -3.27
C ALA A 296 -29.78 9.67 -2.32
N ALA A 297 -30.41 9.95 -1.19
CA ALA A 297 -29.74 10.71 -0.10
C ALA A 297 -28.66 9.86 0.61
N GLU A 298 -28.22 8.79 -0.02
CA GLU A 298 -27.37 7.77 0.54
C GLU A 298 -26.27 7.40 -0.46
N GLY A 299 -25.03 7.41 -0.01
CA GLY A 299 -23.85 7.04 -0.76
C GLY A 299 -23.29 5.68 -0.36
N LYS A 300 -22.45 5.13 -1.21
CA LYS A 300 -21.66 3.92 -0.96
C LYS A 300 -20.21 4.16 -1.34
N ALA A 301 -19.31 3.46 -0.68
CA ALA A 301 -17.88 3.51 -1.00
C ALA A 301 -17.24 2.12 -0.90
N GLN A 302 -16.14 1.94 -1.62
CA GLN A 302 -15.23 0.81 -1.45
C GLN A 302 -14.10 1.26 -0.54
N LEU A 303 -13.94 0.61 0.61
CA LEU A 303 -12.79 0.81 1.48
C LEU A 303 -11.78 -0.31 1.27
N ARG A 304 -10.50 0.04 1.32
CA ARG A 304 -9.42 -0.92 1.45
C ARG A 304 -8.79 -0.78 2.83
N ILE A 305 -8.77 -1.87 3.58
CA ILE A 305 -8.37 -1.91 4.98
C ILE A 305 -7.29 -2.97 5.15
N ALA A 306 -6.20 -2.66 5.86
CA ALA A 306 -5.12 -3.60 6.16
C ALA A 306 -5.06 -3.89 7.66
N ASN A 307 -4.87 -5.16 8.01
CA ASN A 307 -4.50 -5.59 9.36
C ASN A 307 -2.98 -5.67 9.46
N ILE A 308 -2.37 -4.71 10.13
CA ILE A 308 -0.92 -4.53 10.16
C ILE A 308 -0.29 -5.27 11.34
N LEU A 309 -0.90 -5.17 12.52
CA LEU A 309 -0.34 -5.73 13.75
C LEU A 309 -1.46 -6.17 14.70
N GLY A 310 -1.24 -7.25 15.43
CA GLY A 310 -2.10 -7.76 16.49
C GLY A 310 -1.90 -9.23 16.75
N ASP A 311 -2.24 -9.67 17.96
CA ASP A 311 -2.08 -11.06 18.37
C ASP A 311 -3.32 -11.92 18.06
N GLU A 312 -4.47 -11.27 17.77
CA GLU A 312 -5.75 -11.92 17.52
C GLU A 312 -6.33 -11.55 16.16
N ALA A 313 -7.10 -12.46 15.58
CA ALA A 313 -7.86 -12.18 14.36
C ALA A 313 -8.90 -11.08 14.60
N ILE A 314 -9.05 -10.19 13.63
CA ILE A 314 -10.08 -9.15 13.69
C ILE A 314 -11.39 -9.75 13.17
N THR A 315 -12.40 -9.75 14.05
CA THR A 315 -13.73 -10.29 13.78
C THR A 315 -14.80 -9.20 13.62
N SER A 316 -14.52 -7.99 14.09
CA SER A 316 -15.41 -6.84 13.90
C SER A 316 -14.63 -5.53 13.79
N LEU A 317 -15.12 -4.63 12.93
CA LEU A 317 -14.64 -3.27 12.77
C LEU A 317 -15.84 -2.32 12.75
N THR A 318 -15.71 -1.17 13.40
CA THR A 318 -16.67 -0.07 13.24
C THR A 318 -15.97 1.07 12.51
N VAL A 319 -16.49 1.43 11.35
CA VAL A 319 -16.04 2.57 10.55
C VAL A 319 -17.10 3.66 10.59
N GLU A 320 -16.73 4.89 10.88
CA GLU A 320 -17.60 6.04 10.71
C GLU A 320 -17.41 6.68 9.35
N ALA A 321 -18.51 6.88 8.63
CA ALA A 321 -18.60 7.73 7.45
C ALA A 321 -19.08 9.11 7.91
N VAL A 322 -18.26 10.15 7.70
CA VAL A 322 -18.53 11.52 8.13
C VAL A 322 -18.65 12.41 6.89
N SER A 323 -19.84 12.97 6.66
CA SER A 323 -20.12 13.89 5.55
C SER A 323 -20.74 15.18 6.08
N ALA A 324 -20.98 16.16 5.20
CA ALA A 324 -21.74 17.35 5.54
C ALA A 324 -23.20 17.04 5.93
N ALA A 325 -23.76 15.88 5.50
CA ALA A 325 -25.11 15.42 5.83
C ALA A 325 -25.19 14.73 7.21
N GLY A 326 -24.06 14.39 7.82
CA GLY A 326 -24.01 13.73 9.13
C GLY A 326 -22.95 12.65 9.24
N THR A 327 -23.03 11.91 10.34
CA THR A 327 -22.13 10.79 10.65
C THR A 327 -22.92 9.50 10.74
N GLN A 328 -22.44 8.45 10.08
CA GLN A 328 -23.00 7.11 10.13
C GLN A 328 -21.95 6.11 10.57
N ALA A 329 -22.25 5.36 11.63
CA ALA A 329 -21.43 4.20 12.02
C ALA A 329 -21.81 2.98 11.17
N ILE A 330 -20.81 2.28 10.67
CA ILE A 330 -20.95 1.11 9.81
C ILE A 330 -20.17 -0.04 10.46
N GLU A 331 -20.88 -1.11 10.78
CA GLU A 331 -20.28 -2.32 11.33
C GLU A 331 -19.86 -3.27 10.21
N LEU A 332 -18.64 -3.76 10.29
CA LEU A 332 -18.06 -4.73 9.38
C LEU A 332 -17.70 -6.00 10.15
N THR A 333 -18.02 -7.16 9.58
CA THR A 333 -17.70 -8.48 10.14
C THR A 333 -16.79 -9.25 9.19
N PRO A 334 -15.49 -8.92 9.15
CA PRO A 334 -14.56 -9.60 8.26
C PRO A 334 -14.40 -11.08 8.64
N SER A 335 -14.18 -11.92 7.64
CA SER A 335 -13.80 -13.32 7.83
C SER A 335 -12.32 -13.50 7.48
N ASP A 336 -11.57 -14.22 8.33
CA ASP A 336 -10.14 -14.53 8.11
C ASP A 336 -9.26 -13.28 7.90
N PHE A 337 -9.53 -12.21 8.64
CA PHE A 337 -8.77 -10.96 8.57
C PHE A 337 -7.63 -10.96 9.58
N THR A 338 -6.63 -11.79 9.31
CA THR A 338 -5.41 -11.95 10.11
C THR A 338 -4.34 -10.92 9.74
N VAL A 339 -3.32 -10.77 10.57
CA VAL A 339 -2.18 -9.87 10.33
C VAL A 339 -1.54 -10.13 8.97
N GLY A 340 -1.17 -9.06 8.29
CA GLY A 340 -0.60 -9.06 6.94
C GLY A 340 -1.63 -9.14 5.81
N LYS A 341 -2.93 -9.25 6.12
CA LYS A 341 -3.99 -9.26 5.09
C LYS A 341 -4.59 -7.89 4.85
N ASP A 342 -4.88 -7.62 3.59
CA ASP A 342 -5.72 -6.50 3.14
C ASP A 342 -7.10 -7.03 2.78
N MET A 343 -8.13 -6.22 3.01
CA MET A 343 -9.48 -6.48 2.53
C MET A 343 -10.04 -5.27 1.78
N SER A 344 -10.81 -5.54 0.74
CA SER A 344 -11.66 -4.56 0.06
C SER A 344 -13.11 -4.82 0.45
N VAL A 345 -13.82 -3.81 0.94
CA VAL A 345 -15.19 -3.95 1.41
C VAL A 345 -16.05 -2.78 0.98
N GLU A 346 -17.24 -3.09 0.45
CA GLU A 346 -18.27 -2.09 0.21
C GLU A 346 -18.87 -1.64 1.54
N VAL A 347 -18.95 -0.33 1.75
CA VAL A 347 -19.56 0.30 2.91
C VAL A 347 -20.69 1.23 2.47
N GLY A 348 -21.73 1.28 3.29
CA GLY A 348 -22.92 2.07 3.05
C GLY A 348 -24.19 1.26 3.34
N PRO A 349 -25.38 1.88 3.19
CA PRO A 349 -25.56 3.28 2.81
C PRO A 349 -25.14 4.27 3.91
N PHE A 350 -24.68 5.45 3.53
CA PHE A 350 -24.40 6.56 4.45
C PHE A 350 -24.97 7.87 3.89
N PRO A 351 -25.40 8.83 4.76
CA PRO A 351 -25.98 10.08 4.30
C PRO A 351 -24.96 10.95 3.59
N VAL A 352 -25.37 11.50 2.44
CA VAL A 352 -24.58 12.43 1.63
C VAL A 352 -25.44 13.58 1.15
N PHE A 353 -24.86 14.79 1.05
CA PHE A 353 -25.39 15.83 0.19
C PHE A 353 -24.76 15.71 -1.19
N VAL A 354 -25.58 15.74 -2.22
CA VAL A 354 -25.12 15.68 -3.59
C VAL A 354 -24.66 17.09 -4.02
N ASN A 355 -23.40 17.37 -3.76
CA ASN A 355 -22.70 18.52 -4.27
C ASN A 355 -21.38 18.06 -4.86
N TYR A 356 -20.98 18.52 -6.04
CA TYR A 356 -19.77 18.05 -6.73
C TYR A 356 -18.45 18.28 -5.93
N ARG A 357 -18.49 19.04 -4.84
CA ARG A 357 -17.36 19.27 -3.94
C ARG A 357 -17.46 18.55 -2.60
N ASP A 358 -18.53 17.81 -2.39
CA ASP A 358 -18.69 17.08 -1.14
C ASP A 358 -17.67 15.95 -1.03
N SER A 359 -17.34 15.64 0.20
CA SER A 359 -16.47 14.52 0.55
C SER A 359 -17.07 13.77 1.71
N VAL A 360 -16.73 12.48 1.78
CA VAL A 360 -17.00 11.63 2.95
C VAL A 360 -15.67 11.18 3.52
N ALA A 361 -15.43 11.51 4.78
CA ALA A 361 -14.27 11.01 5.50
C ALA A 361 -14.65 9.71 6.21
N PHE A 362 -13.82 8.68 6.03
CA PHE A 362 -13.95 7.42 6.73
C PHE A 362 -12.89 7.33 7.83
N ARG A 363 -13.30 6.94 9.03
CA ARG A 363 -12.39 6.71 10.13
C ARG A 363 -12.75 5.43 10.87
N LEU A 364 -11.75 4.68 11.27
CA LEU A 364 -11.91 3.51 12.11
C LEU A 364 -12.10 3.96 13.56
N VAL A 365 -13.12 3.48 14.23
CA VAL A 365 -13.46 3.88 15.61
C VAL A 365 -13.52 2.73 16.60
N LYS A 366 -13.72 1.46 16.12
CA LYS A 366 -13.61 0.27 16.96
C LYS A 366 -12.97 -0.89 16.21
N VAL A 367 -12.24 -1.72 16.96
CA VAL A 367 -11.71 -3.01 16.53
C VAL A 367 -12.10 -4.04 17.59
N ASN A 368 -12.70 -5.15 17.19
CA ASN A 368 -13.20 -6.22 18.07
C ASN A 368 -14.09 -5.69 19.23
N GLY A 369 -14.89 -4.65 18.95
CA GLY A 369 -15.79 -4.02 19.91
C GLY A 369 -15.15 -2.97 20.83
N GLU A 370 -13.83 -2.92 20.92
CA GLU A 370 -13.09 -1.96 21.73
C GLU A 370 -12.81 -0.66 20.95
N ALA A 371 -12.76 0.47 21.67
CA ALA A 371 -12.47 1.76 21.06
C ALA A 371 -11.07 1.77 20.43
N TYR A 372 -11.01 2.16 19.16
CA TYR A 372 -9.75 2.25 18.42
C TYR A 372 -9.11 3.62 18.63
N THR A 373 -7.98 3.64 19.34
CA THR A 373 -7.31 4.88 19.77
C THR A 373 -6.00 5.15 19.04
N TRP A 374 -5.48 4.15 18.30
CA TRP A 374 -4.27 4.34 17.53
C TRP A 374 -4.56 5.20 16.30
N THR A 375 -3.81 6.27 16.14
CA THR A 375 -3.96 7.21 15.02
C THR A 375 -2.60 7.45 14.38
N ASP A 376 -2.50 7.19 13.11
CA ASP A 376 -1.42 7.68 12.26
C ASP A 376 -1.98 8.71 11.27
N GLN A 377 -1.14 9.28 10.43
CA GLN A 377 -1.56 10.20 9.36
C GLN A 377 -2.52 9.55 8.34
N ASN A 378 -2.70 8.22 8.41
CA ASN A 378 -3.55 7.43 7.54
C ASN A 378 -4.77 6.83 8.25
N SER A 379 -5.06 7.25 9.49
CA SER A 379 -6.19 6.71 10.27
C SER A 379 -7.57 7.16 9.74
N ALA A 380 -7.61 8.17 8.89
CA ALA A 380 -8.81 8.60 8.18
C ALA A 380 -8.54 8.72 6.69
N LYS A 381 -9.48 8.27 5.86
CA LYS A 381 -9.43 8.40 4.40
C LYS A 381 -10.66 9.13 3.90
N THR A 382 -10.47 9.94 2.88
CA THR A 382 -11.54 10.74 2.30
C THR A 382 -11.81 10.26 0.88
N ALA A 383 -13.06 9.86 0.62
CA ALA A 383 -13.58 9.71 -0.73
C ALA A 383 -14.24 11.02 -1.14
N PHE A 384 -13.86 11.56 -2.29
CA PHE A 384 -14.50 12.74 -2.83
C PHE A 384 -15.74 12.36 -3.62
N LEU A 385 -16.88 12.95 -3.28
CA LEU A 385 -18.13 12.80 -4.02
C LEU A 385 -18.08 13.68 -5.28
N LYS A 386 -17.27 13.29 -6.26
CA LYS A 386 -16.96 14.13 -7.42
C LYS A 386 -18.06 14.13 -8.50
N TRP A 387 -18.99 13.17 -8.47
CA TRP A 387 -19.78 12.82 -9.63
C TRP A 387 -21.29 12.95 -9.44
N GLY A 388 -21.69 13.85 -8.61
CA GLY A 388 -23.10 14.14 -8.40
C GLY A 388 -23.37 15.63 -8.39
N GLY A 389 -24.55 16.00 -8.75
CA GLY A 389 -24.97 17.39 -8.70
C GLY A 389 -26.47 17.49 -8.93
N TYR A 390 -27.01 18.63 -8.60
CA TYR A 390 -28.40 18.95 -8.92
C TYR A 390 -28.51 20.37 -9.47
N THR A 391 -29.48 20.59 -10.33
CA THR A 391 -29.84 21.91 -10.82
C THR A 391 -31.36 22.06 -10.92
N SER A 392 -31.84 23.26 -10.72
CA SER A 392 -33.22 23.64 -11.04
C SER A 392 -33.33 24.41 -12.38
N ALA A 393 -32.21 24.75 -12.98
CA ALA A 393 -32.15 25.53 -14.21
C ALA A 393 -31.77 24.64 -15.39
N ILE A 394 -32.69 24.52 -16.37
CA ILE A 394 -32.54 23.77 -17.60
C ILE A 394 -32.61 24.71 -18.81
N PRO A 395 -31.97 24.39 -19.96
CA PRO A 395 -31.31 23.13 -20.29
C PRO A 395 -29.93 22.95 -19.65
N VAL A 396 -29.57 21.68 -19.39
CA VAL A 396 -28.25 21.30 -18.96
C VAL A 396 -27.29 21.26 -20.14
N THR A 397 -26.08 21.74 -19.97
CA THR A 397 -25.04 21.72 -21.01
C THR A 397 -23.86 20.85 -20.53
N LEU A 398 -23.51 19.85 -21.32
CA LEU A 398 -22.27 19.10 -21.18
C LEU A 398 -21.15 19.90 -21.85
N ASN A 399 -20.08 20.19 -21.12
CA ASN A 399 -18.81 20.68 -21.64
C ASN A 399 -17.75 19.61 -21.43
N LEU A 400 -17.53 18.78 -22.47
CA LEU A 400 -16.52 17.74 -22.47
C LEU A 400 -15.26 18.29 -23.12
N VAL A 401 -14.23 18.53 -22.34
CA VAL A 401 -12.92 18.97 -22.83
C VAL A 401 -12.06 17.73 -23.00
N GLN A 402 -11.90 17.31 -24.27
CA GLN A 402 -11.06 16.18 -24.63
C GLN A 402 -9.58 16.54 -24.58
N ASP A 403 -8.72 15.54 -24.48
CA ASP A 403 -7.31 15.62 -24.81
C ASP A 403 -7.07 15.47 -26.33
N GLN A 404 -5.91 15.01 -26.76
CA GLN A 404 -5.59 14.79 -28.18
C GLN A 404 -6.53 13.78 -28.84
N PHE A 405 -6.91 12.71 -28.14
CA PHE A 405 -7.55 11.49 -28.67
C PHE A 405 -9.08 11.51 -28.57
N GLY A 406 -9.73 12.44 -29.24
CA GLY A 406 -11.20 12.57 -29.19
C GLY A 406 -11.97 11.45 -29.89
N ASP A 407 -11.34 10.64 -30.74
CA ASP A 407 -11.98 9.57 -31.48
C ASP A 407 -12.21 8.28 -30.68
N ASP A 408 -11.65 8.21 -29.48
CA ASP A 408 -11.90 7.16 -28.50
C ASP A 408 -13.00 7.50 -27.47
N ILE A 409 -13.46 8.76 -27.43
CA ILE A 409 -14.43 9.26 -26.45
C ILE A 409 -15.86 9.20 -26.98
N THR A 410 -16.71 8.47 -26.27
CA THR A 410 -18.17 8.49 -26.50
C THR A 410 -18.92 8.69 -25.20
N TRP A 411 -20.17 9.08 -25.24
CA TRP A 411 -21.00 9.21 -24.04
C TRP A 411 -22.48 8.88 -24.32
N VAL A 412 -23.15 8.50 -23.22
CA VAL A 412 -24.56 8.15 -23.19
C VAL A 412 -25.22 8.84 -22.02
N LEU A 413 -26.37 9.51 -22.27
CA LEU A 413 -27.25 10.03 -21.23
C LEU A 413 -28.42 9.07 -21.05
N THR A 414 -28.68 8.61 -19.83
CA THR A 414 -29.79 7.73 -19.50
C THR A 414 -30.69 8.30 -18.39
N GLN A 415 -31.94 7.85 -18.33
CA GLN A 415 -32.86 8.01 -17.22
C GLN A 415 -33.44 6.63 -16.89
N GLY A 416 -33.06 6.06 -15.75
CA GLY A 416 -33.30 4.65 -15.49
C GLY A 416 -32.63 3.76 -16.53
N GLU A 417 -33.40 2.87 -17.17
CA GLU A 417 -32.93 2.00 -18.26
C GLU A 417 -33.01 2.64 -19.64
N GLU A 418 -33.66 3.81 -19.78
CA GLU A 418 -33.86 4.47 -21.06
C GLU A 418 -32.64 5.30 -21.47
N THR A 419 -32.15 5.07 -22.69
CA THR A 419 -31.14 5.91 -23.33
C THR A 419 -31.80 7.12 -23.96
N LEU A 420 -31.49 8.30 -23.48
CA LEU A 420 -32.11 9.55 -23.92
C LEU A 420 -31.30 10.25 -25.02
N GLN A 421 -29.98 10.26 -24.89
CA GLN A 421 -29.09 10.98 -25.80
C GLN A 421 -27.71 10.35 -25.81
N THR A 422 -27.03 10.43 -26.95
CA THR A 422 -25.63 9.93 -27.09
C THR A 422 -24.79 10.94 -27.84
N GLY A 423 -23.48 10.85 -27.72
CA GLY A 423 -22.55 11.68 -28.47
C GLY A 423 -21.15 11.07 -28.59
N GLY A 424 -20.32 11.72 -29.39
CA GLY A 424 -19.02 11.18 -29.80
C GLY A 424 -19.15 10.16 -30.95
N PRO A 425 -18.04 9.56 -31.44
CA PRO A 425 -16.69 10.00 -31.10
C PRO A 425 -16.41 11.41 -31.64
N TYR A 426 -15.41 12.08 -31.06
CA TYR A 426 -15.01 13.41 -31.47
C TYR A 426 -13.78 13.35 -32.38
N ARG A 427 -13.47 14.51 -33.01
CA ARG A 427 -12.30 14.58 -33.89
C ARG A 427 -11.00 14.62 -33.07
N GLU A 428 -10.06 13.76 -33.42
CA GLU A 428 -8.70 13.77 -32.92
C GLU A 428 -7.98 15.11 -33.24
N LEU A 429 -7.09 15.55 -32.35
CA LEU A 429 -6.23 16.70 -32.56
C LEU A 429 -4.93 16.28 -33.27
N ASN A 430 -4.42 17.17 -34.12
CA ASN A 430 -3.16 16.89 -34.86
C ASN A 430 -1.90 16.96 -33.97
N ALA A 431 -2.02 17.41 -32.71
CA ALA A 431 -0.94 17.56 -31.75
C ALA A 431 -1.51 17.52 -30.32
N PRO A 432 -0.66 17.23 -29.30
CA PRO A 432 -1.07 17.31 -27.90
C PRO A 432 -1.72 18.64 -27.55
N GLY A 433 -2.81 18.59 -26.81
CA GLY A 433 -3.62 19.72 -26.40
C GLY A 433 -5.04 19.33 -26.04
N THR A 434 -5.88 20.31 -25.77
CA THR A 434 -7.28 20.09 -25.40
C THR A 434 -8.25 20.76 -26.35
N ARG A 435 -9.47 20.22 -26.43
CA ARG A 435 -10.56 20.80 -27.22
C ARG A 435 -11.89 20.63 -26.47
N ALA A 436 -12.61 21.72 -26.30
CA ALA A 436 -13.95 21.69 -25.73
C ALA A 436 -14.98 21.23 -26.76
N ASN A 437 -15.78 20.27 -26.37
CA ASN A 437 -16.98 19.78 -27.09
C ASN A 437 -18.20 20.11 -26.22
N THR A 438 -18.91 21.14 -26.59
CA THR A 438 -20.06 21.63 -25.82
C THR A 438 -21.37 21.13 -26.46
N VAL A 439 -22.16 20.41 -25.67
CA VAL A 439 -23.41 19.77 -26.14
C VAL A 439 -24.53 20.10 -25.15
N LYS A 440 -25.68 20.57 -25.68
CA LYS A 440 -26.91 20.68 -24.89
C LYS A 440 -27.49 19.29 -24.68
N LEU A 441 -27.79 18.97 -23.42
CA LEU A 441 -28.51 17.75 -23.08
C LEU A 441 -30.02 17.99 -23.18
N ASP A 442 -30.50 18.15 -24.41
CA ASP A 442 -31.88 18.56 -24.73
C ASP A 442 -32.95 17.57 -24.23
N LYS A 443 -32.53 16.38 -23.79
CA LYS A 443 -33.42 15.36 -23.23
C LYS A 443 -33.47 15.36 -21.70
N ALA A 444 -32.60 16.11 -21.05
CA ALA A 444 -32.68 16.32 -19.59
C ALA A 444 -33.63 17.47 -19.25
N THR A 445 -34.92 17.31 -19.62
CA THR A 445 -35.94 18.39 -19.53
C THR A 445 -36.97 18.18 -18.43
N ALA A 446 -37.05 16.98 -17.86
CA ALA A 446 -38.01 16.65 -16.82
C ALA A 446 -37.34 16.64 -15.44
N LEU A 447 -38.16 16.83 -14.39
CA LEU A 447 -37.73 16.50 -13.02
C LEU A 447 -37.29 15.04 -12.93
N GLY A 448 -36.17 14.80 -12.33
CA GLY A 448 -35.68 13.44 -12.15
C GLY A 448 -34.16 13.32 -12.18
N CYS A 449 -33.74 12.09 -12.17
CA CYS A 449 -32.34 11.71 -12.12
C CYS A 449 -31.85 11.23 -13.46
N TYR A 450 -30.69 11.66 -13.82
CA TYR A 450 -30.01 11.34 -15.06
C TYR A 450 -28.63 10.78 -14.77
N VAL A 451 -28.17 9.86 -15.60
CA VAL A 451 -26.81 9.33 -15.57
C VAL A 451 -26.16 9.63 -16.92
N LEU A 452 -25.09 10.38 -16.89
CA LEU A 452 -24.19 10.58 -18.03
C LEU A 452 -23.01 9.63 -17.87
N THR A 453 -22.87 8.66 -18.76
CA THR A 453 -21.71 7.76 -18.82
C THR A 453 -20.81 8.22 -19.95
N VAL A 454 -19.56 8.52 -19.65
CA VAL A 454 -18.52 8.83 -20.64
C VAL A 454 -17.58 7.63 -20.71
N TYR A 455 -17.38 7.14 -21.93
CA TYR A 455 -16.55 5.98 -22.24
C TYR A 455 -15.26 6.41 -22.90
N ASP A 456 -14.21 5.70 -22.62
CA ASP A 456 -12.91 5.78 -23.25
C ASP A 456 -12.53 4.40 -23.81
N LYS A 457 -12.21 4.36 -25.10
CA LYS A 457 -11.90 3.11 -25.81
C LYS A 457 -10.46 2.62 -25.54
N ASN A 458 -9.55 3.54 -25.25
CA ASN A 458 -8.14 3.25 -25.02
C ASN A 458 -7.80 3.03 -23.55
N HIS A 459 -8.76 3.23 -22.64
CA HIS A 459 -8.65 2.96 -21.19
C HIS A 459 -7.65 3.87 -20.45
N ASP A 460 -7.42 5.09 -20.92
CA ASP A 460 -6.49 6.06 -20.31
C ASP A 460 -7.15 7.38 -19.87
N GLY A 461 -8.47 7.50 -20.09
CA GLY A 461 -9.26 8.68 -19.75
C GLY A 461 -9.03 9.84 -20.72
N ILE A 462 -9.43 11.04 -20.30
CA ILE A 462 -9.26 12.26 -21.12
C ILE A 462 -8.28 13.25 -20.51
N HIS A 463 -7.64 12.90 -19.40
CA HIS A 463 -6.58 13.66 -18.76
C HIS A 463 -5.29 12.85 -18.85
N THR A 464 -4.52 13.06 -19.90
CA THR A 464 -3.34 12.27 -20.24
C THR A 464 -2.10 13.18 -20.43
N ASP A 465 -0.95 12.59 -20.75
CA ASP A 465 0.24 13.35 -21.17
C ASP A 465 0.05 14.11 -22.49
N LYS A 466 -1.09 13.94 -23.15
CA LYS A 466 -1.46 14.58 -24.42
C LYS A 466 -2.49 15.69 -24.23
N GLY A 467 -2.94 15.95 -23.02
CA GLY A 467 -3.88 17.05 -22.72
C GLY A 467 -4.63 16.87 -21.41
N ASP A 468 -4.85 17.99 -20.71
CA ASP A 468 -5.57 18.04 -19.42
C ASP A 468 -7.08 18.14 -19.66
N GLY A 469 -7.69 17.05 -20.15
CA GLY A 469 -9.12 16.99 -20.39
C GLY A 469 -9.93 16.92 -19.10
N TYR A 470 -11.19 17.36 -19.15
CA TYR A 470 -12.12 17.35 -18.03
C TYR A 470 -13.58 17.39 -18.49
N ILE A 471 -14.52 17.13 -17.58
CA ILE A 471 -15.95 17.16 -17.85
C ILE A 471 -16.64 18.13 -16.91
N GLU A 472 -17.52 18.98 -17.44
CA GLU A 472 -18.39 19.88 -16.68
C GLU A 472 -19.83 19.74 -17.11
N LEU A 473 -20.77 19.77 -16.16
CA LEU A 473 -22.17 20.03 -16.42
C LEU A 473 -22.50 21.44 -15.94
N LYS A 474 -23.10 22.23 -16.86
CA LYS A 474 -23.53 23.60 -16.60
C LYS A 474 -25.04 23.70 -16.73
N ASP A 475 -25.62 24.53 -15.90
CA ASP A 475 -27.05 24.88 -16.03
C ASP A 475 -27.29 25.98 -17.06
N GLU A 476 -28.54 26.39 -17.24
CA GLU A 476 -28.94 27.44 -18.20
C GLU A 476 -28.24 28.77 -17.90
N THR A 477 -27.91 29.06 -16.66
CA THR A 477 -27.22 30.29 -16.26
C THR A 477 -25.71 30.24 -16.55
N GLY A 478 -25.18 29.09 -16.95
CA GLY A 478 -23.78 28.82 -17.15
C GLY A 478 -23.04 28.44 -15.87
N ALA A 479 -23.73 28.30 -14.74
CA ALA A 479 -23.12 27.85 -13.48
C ALA A 479 -22.75 26.36 -13.58
N VAL A 480 -21.51 26.03 -13.20
CA VAL A 480 -21.02 24.65 -13.13
C VAL A 480 -21.58 24.00 -11.87
N PHE A 481 -22.36 22.96 -12.01
CA PHE A 481 -22.90 22.18 -10.89
C PHE A 481 -22.32 20.76 -10.79
N VAL A 482 -21.59 20.28 -11.82
CA VAL A 482 -20.75 19.10 -11.78
C VAL A 482 -19.45 19.41 -12.50
N GLN A 483 -18.33 19.00 -11.91
CA GLN A 483 -17.02 19.06 -12.53
C GLN A 483 -16.21 17.81 -12.18
N MET A 484 -15.47 17.29 -13.17
CA MET A 484 -14.66 16.10 -13.06
C MET A 484 -13.35 16.28 -13.83
N ASP A 485 -12.24 15.78 -13.31
CA ASP A 485 -10.89 15.99 -13.80
C ASP A 485 -10.45 15.09 -14.98
N GLY A 486 -11.34 14.26 -15.52
CA GLY A 486 -11.04 13.43 -16.70
C GLY A 486 -10.14 12.22 -16.44
N ILE A 487 -9.78 11.94 -15.19
CA ILE A 487 -8.95 10.79 -14.80
C ILE A 487 -9.86 9.60 -14.52
N TYR A 488 -9.90 8.66 -15.44
CA TYR A 488 -10.63 7.40 -15.34
C TYR A 488 -10.02 6.39 -16.34
N THR A 489 -10.46 5.13 -16.32
CA THR A 489 -10.02 4.10 -17.27
C THR A 489 -11.09 3.90 -18.37
N ASP A 490 -11.90 2.88 -18.27
CA ASP A 490 -12.85 2.47 -19.32
C ASP A 490 -14.03 3.42 -19.46
N SER A 491 -14.52 3.94 -18.35
CA SER A 491 -15.67 4.84 -18.30
C SER A 491 -15.82 5.53 -16.95
N VAL A 492 -16.59 6.61 -16.96
CA VAL A 492 -17.03 7.30 -15.76
C VAL A 492 -18.53 7.59 -15.83
N GLN A 493 -19.22 7.43 -14.71
CA GLN A 493 -20.62 7.77 -14.57
C GLN A 493 -20.78 9.05 -13.74
N ILE A 494 -21.50 9.99 -14.30
CA ILE A 494 -21.84 11.26 -13.68
C ILE A 494 -23.35 11.27 -13.45
N CYS A 495 -23.76 11.21 -12.19
CA CYS A 495 -25.17 11.25 -11.83
C CYS A 495 -25.60 12.69 -11.51
N PHE A 496 -26.70 13.16 -12.06
CA PHE A 496 -27.24 14.47 -11.71
C PHE A 496 -28.76 14.46 -11.64
N ALA A 497 -29.32 15.40 -10.86
CA ALA A 497 -30.74 15.57 -10.70
C ALA A 497 -31.18 16.94 -11.22
N VAL A 498 -32.30 16.92 -11.97
CA VAL A 498 -33.09 18.13 -12.25
C VAL A 498 -34.19 18.20 -11.19
N THR A 499 -34.09 19.17 -10.25
CA THR A 499 -34.94 19.25 -9.05
C THR A 499 -36.10 20.25 -9.14
N GLY A 500 -36.13 21.07 -10.17
CA GLY A 500 -37.20 22.00 -10.42
C GLY A 500 -37.07 22.66 -11.81
N VAL A 501 -38.17 23.02 -12.42
CA VAL A 501 -38.16 24.00 -13.51
C VAL A 501 -38.26 25.36 -12.85
N ALA A 502 -37.42 26.30 -13.25
CA ALA A 502 -37.61 27.67 -12.87
C ALA A 502 -39.04 28.06 -13.23
N ASN A 503 -39.84 28.36 -12.23
CA ASN A 503 -41.20 28.80 -12.47
C ASN A 503 -41.09 30.21 -13.10
N GLU A 504 -41.30 30.33 -14.41
CA GLU A 504 -41.25 31.60 -15.13
C GLU A 504 -42.18 32.67 -14.54
N ASN A 505 -43.03 32.27 -13.59
CA ASN A 505 -43.94 33.13 -12.85
C ASN A 505 -43.55 33.33 -11.36
N ALA A 506 -42.36 32.96 -10.92
CA ALA A 506 -41.88 33.36 -9.59
C ALA A 506 -41.61 34.87 -9.63
N THR A 507 -42.63 35.66 -9.36
CA THR A 507 -42.43 37.06 -8.91
C THR A 507 -41.30 37.06 -7.86
N ALA A 508 -40.32 37.94 -8.02
CA ALA A 508 -39.12 38.06 -7.19
C ALA A 508 -39.43 37.71 -5.75
N ALA A 509 -38.72 36.73 -5.23
CA ALA A 509 -38.96 36.16 -3.90
C ALA A 509 -39.18 37.30 -2.90
N ALA A 510 -40.36 37.30 -2.28
CA ALA A 510 -40.71 38.30 -1.26
C ALA A 510 -39.87 38.17 0.00
N TYR A 511 -38.92 37.20 0.02
CA TYR A 511 -38.15 36.86 1.19
C TYR A 511 -36.69 36.60 0.81
N ASP A 512 -35.78 37.15 1.62
CA ASP A 512 -34.37 36.79 1.62
C ASP A 512 -34.06 36.07 2.93
N LEU A 513 -33.57 34.85 2.83
CA LEU A 513 -33.22 33.99 3.97
C LEU A 513 -31.71 33.75 3.97
N SER A 514 -31.04 34.16 5.01
CA SER A 514 -29.60 33.94 5.17
C SER A 514 -29.25 33.52 6.59
N ILE A 515 -28.23 32.66 6.70
CA ILE A 515 -27.63 32.25 7.98
C ILE A 515 -26.28 32.96 8.09
N ARG A 516 -26.03 33.58 9.26
CA ARG A 516 -24.76 34.25 9.51
C ARG A 516 -24.17 33.79 10.86
N PRO A 517 -22.88 33.55 10.93
CA PRO A 517 -21.92 33.55 9.82
C PRO A 517 -22.15 32.40 8.82
N ASN A 518 -21.76 32.59 7.56
CA ASN A 518 -21.78 31.56 6.56
C ASN A 518 -20.37 31.37 5.99
N PRO A 519 -19.68 30.21 6.21
CA PRO A 519 -20.19 28.98 6.86
C PRO A 519 -20.46 29.17 8.36
N VAL A 520 -21.39 28.38 8.89
CA VAL A 520 -21.70 28.34 10.34
C VAL A 520 -20.49 27.77 11.08
N THR A 521 -19.86 28.60 11.91
CA THR A 521 -18.61 28.23 12.62
C THR A 521 -18.75 28.16 14.13
N ALA A 522 -19.90 28.53 14.69
CA ALA A 522 -20.15 28.56 16.13
C ALA A 522 -21.62 28.29 16.50
N ALA A 523 -21.87 28.07 17.79
CA ALA A 523 -23.20 27.82 18.35
C ALA A 523 -24.19 29.03 18.22
N ASP A 524 -23.70 30.17 17.74
CA ASP A 524 -24.45 31.44 17.71
C ASP A 524 -24.86 31.81 16.26
N ALA A 525 -25.22 30.85 15.44
CA ALA A 525 -25.73 31.12 14.10
C ALA A 525 -27.11 31.78 14.18
N GLU A 526 -27.24 32.94 13.56
CA GLU A 526 -28.51 33.64 13.47
C GLU A 526 -29.14 33.49 12.09
N LEU A 527 -30.43 33.18 12.08
CA LEU A 527 -31.23 33.11 10.87
C LEU A 527 -31.85 34.49 10.58
N TYR A 528 -31.41 35.11 9.50
CA TYR A 528 -31.95 36.38 9.02
C TYR A 528 -33.00 36.13 7.95
N LEU A 529 -34.21 36.63 8.22
CA LEU A 529 -35.30 36.64 7.26
C LEU A 529 -35.67 38.09 6.96
N THR A 530 -35.59 38.48 5.70
CA THR A 530 -36.10 39.78 5.25
C THR A 530 -37.34 39.53 4.38
N ALA A 531 -38.48 40.03 4.83
CA ALA A 531 -39.74 39.95 4.06
C ALA A 531 -40.10 41.33 3.54
N THR A 532 -40.59 41.42 2.32
CA THR A 532 -41.02 42.68 1.69
C THR A 532 -42.49 43.03 1.99
N GLN A 533 -43.24 42.07 2.56
CA GLN A 533 -44.61 42.27 3.01
C GLN A 533 -44.87 41.53 4.33
N PRO A 534 -45.82 42.01 5.19
CA PRO A 534 -46.13 41.35 6.45
C PRO A 534 -46.96 40.09 6.21
N GLU A 535 -46.35 38.92 6.43
CA GLU A 535 -46.97 37.60 6.43
C GLU A 535 -46.55 36.78 7.63
N THR A 536 -47.37 35.78 7.98
CA THR A 536 -47.06 34.84 9.06
C THR A 536 -46.23 33.71 8.52
N LEU A 537 -45.00 33.58 9.00
CA LEU A 537 -44.08 32.50 8.65
C LEU A 537 -43.99 31.46 9.74
N SER A 538 -44.05 30.19 9.36
CA SER A 538 -43.75 29.08 10.26
C SER A 538 -42.37 28.55 9.92
N VAL A 539 -41.44 28.58 10.89
CA VAL A 539 -40.11 27.97 10.76
C VAL A 539 -40.13 26.68 11.56
N ALA A 540 -39.94 25.54 10.88
CA ALA A 540 -39.64 24.27 11.53
C ALA A 540 -38.12 24.12 11.60
N ILE A 541 -37.57 23.98 12.81
CA ILE A 541 -36.16 23.72 13.10
C ILE A 541 -35.96 22.22 13.27
#